data_0975321b01c9deb4b099b0ebd5ac97d9
#
_entry.id   0975321b01c9deb4b099b0ebd5ac97d9
#
_cell.length_a   1.000
_cell.length_b   1.000
_cell.length_c   1.000
_cell.angle_alpha   90.00
_cell.angle_beta   90.00
_cell.angle_gamma   90.00
#
_symmetry.space_group_name_H-M   'P 1'
#
loop_
_entity.id
_entity.type
_entity.pdbx_description
1 polymer ?
#
loop_
_entity_poly.entity_id
_entity_poly.type
_entity_poly.pdbx_seq_one_letter_code
_entity_poly.pdbx_strand_id
1 'polypeptide(L)'
;MFYTPPCPNDSKRLVLETSWNAHDWQPIIPAGKNYSYEYYDAPEVISVNPHFGPVKSPNNEVTTITGKNFVCPNADCSNVKVRFGDPDFGIYVPGTWIDEQHITCSVPKYTKPDVLPVEVSTDGHDYTNNGVTYGFFDAYLLDVEPRLISRLGGTPLVLSGFGFVNAGEGETKVKFSSKGKGELNCGTTPCVN
;
A
#
# COMPACT_ATOMS: atom_id res chain seq x y z
N MET A 1 3.04 31.29 13.82
CA MET A 1 3.17 30.10 13.00
C MET A 1 3.96 30.50 11.77
N PHE A 2 5.05 29.80 11.45
CA PHE A 2 5.91 30.11 10.31
C PHE A 2 5.82 28.96 9.32
N TYR A 3 5.84 29.27 8.05
CA TYR A 3 5.82 28.28 6.97
C TYR A 3 7.21 28.18 6.35
N THR A 4 7.63 26.97 6.01
CA THR A 4 8.88 26.77 5.28
C THR A 4 8.76 27.34 3.88
N PRO A 5 9.79 28.06 3.38
CA PRO A 5 9.80 28.50 1.98
C PRO A 5 10.00 27.30 1.04
N PRO A 6 9.66 27.43 -0.25
CA PRO A 6 10.05 26.43 -1.24
C PRO A 6 11.58 26.31 -1.30
N CYS A 7 12.07 25.11 -1.69
CA CYS A 7 13.51 24.84 -1.77
C CYS A 7 14.21 25.87 -2.69
N PRO A 8 15.14 26.69 -2.17
CA PRO A 8 15.84 27.64 -3.01
C PRO A 8 17.02 26.97 -3.71
N ASN A 9 17.09 27.09 -5.03
CA ASN A 9 18.26 26.76 -5.86
C ASN A 9 18.84 25.34 -5.64
N ASP A 10 18.01 24.31 -5.55
CA ASP A 10 18.42 22.91 -5.32
C ASP A 10 19.27 22.68 -4.05
N SER A 11 19.27 23.64 -3.14
CA SER A 11 19.97 23.53 -1.86
C SER A 11 19.16 22.61 -0.92
N LYS A 12 19.53 21.35 -0.82
CA LYS A 12 18.85 20.37 0.04
C LYS A 12 18.93 20.71 1.55
N ARG A 13 19.69 21.72 1.96
CA ARG A 13 19.92 22.03 3.37
C ARG A 13 19.91 23.53 3.63
N LEU A 14 19.10 23.97 4.58
CA LEU A 14 19.03 25.35 5.04
C LEU A 14 19.34 25.44 6.53
N VAL A 15 20.01 26.53 6.93
CA VAL A 15 20.20 26.90 8.32
C VAL A 15 19.12 27.88 8.73
N LEU A 16 18.53 27.69 9.91
CA LEU A 16 17.51 28.57 10.46
C LEU A 16 18.17 29.69 11.25
N GLU A 17 17.89 30.93 10.87
CA GLU A 17 18.32 32.14 11.58
C GLU A 17 17.11 32.96 12.01
N THR A 18 17.21 33.68 13.11
CA THR A 18 16.18 34.63 13.58
C THR A 18 16.72 36.01 13.72
N SER A 19 15.84 36.98 13.51
CA SER A 19 16.13 38.39 13.77
C SER A 19 14.96 39.02 14.52
N TRP A 20 15.26 39.81 15.53
CA TRP A 20 14.28 40.60 16.30
C TRP A 20 14.07 42.02 15.77
N ASN A 21 14.97 42.47 14.91
CA ASN A 21 14.96 43.82 14.34
C ASN A 21 14.96 43.83 12.81
N ALA A 22 14.87 42.67 12.17
CA ALA A 22 14.94 42.46 10.73
C ALA A 22 16.27 42.84 10.06
N HIS A 23 17.30 43.17 10.85
CA HIS A 23 18.63 43.54 10.35
C HIS A 23 19.73 42.59 10.83
N ASP A 24 19.71 42.25 12.11
CA ASP A 24 20.71 41.38 12.73
C ASP A 24 20.21 39.93 12.80
N TRP A 25 20.75 39.08 11.97
CA TRP A 25 20.38 37.67 11.90
C TRP A 25 21.29 36.84 12.80
N GLN A 26 20.70 36.04 13.64
CA GLN A 26 21.39 35.17 14.57
C GLN A 26 20.92 33.73 14.35
N PRO A 27 21.85 32.78 14.26
CA PRO A 27 21.43 31.36 14.25
C PRO A 27 20.75 31.03 15.57
N ILE A 28 19.57 30.40 15.52
CA ILE A 28 18.93 29.89 16.72
C ILE A 28 19.68 28.60 17.12
N ILE A 29 20.87 28.78 17.70
CA ILE A 29 21.66 27.62 18.10
C ILE A 29 22.08 27.81 19.55
N PRO A 30 21.52 27.05 20.50
CA PRO A 30 22.21 26.81 21.76
C PRO A 30 23.56 26.15 21.44
N ALA A 31 24.62 26.62 22.04
CA ALA A 31 25.96 26.10 21.78
C ALA A 31 26.00 24.56 21.70
N GLY A 32 26.40 24.03 20.56
CA GLY A 32 26.57 22.59 20.32
C GLY A 32 25.43 21.87 19.59
N LYS A 33 24.35 22.55 19.15
CA LYS A 33 23.30 21.93 18.33
C LYS A 33 23.19 22.65 17.00
N ASN A 34 23.07 21.90 15.94
CA ASN A 34 22.91 22.42 14.59
C ASN A 34 21.49 22.13 14.12
N TYR A 35 20.64 23.16 14.01
CA TYR A 35 19.30 22.98 13.44
C TYR A 35 19.36 23.34 11.96
N SER A 36 19.35 22.33 11.11
CA SER A 36 19.23 22.48 9.68
C SER A 36 17.95 21.83 9.19
N TYR A 37 17.28 22.47 8.25
CA TYR A 37 16.21 21.86 7.48
C TYR A 37 16.80 21.14 6.29
N GLU A 38 16.31 19.93 6.06
CA GLU A 38 16.67 19.17 4.88
C GLU A 38 15.41 19.03 4.02
N TYR A 39 15.53 19.41 2.75
CA TYR A 39 14.47 19.21 1.78
C TYR A 39 14.65 17.85 1.13
N TYR A 40 13.55 17.12 0.99
CA TYR A 40 13.50 15.86 0.27
C TYR A 40 12.45 15.95 -0.84
N ASP A 41 12.65 15.18 -1.89
CA ASP A 41 11.67 15.06 -2.96
C ASP A 41 10.42 14.36 -2.44
N ALA A 42 9.24 14.88 -2.78
CA ALA A 42 7.98 14.30 -2.30
C ALA A 42 7.87 12.81 -2.69
N PRO A 43 7.44 11.95 -1.78
CA PRO A 43 7.21 10.54 -2.08
C PRO A 43 6.07 10.39 -3.10
N GLU A 44 6.17 9.37 -3.94
CA GLU A 44 5.17 9.04 -4.95
C GLU A 44 4.87 7.55 -4.94
N VAL A 45 3.61 7.18 -4.82
CA VAL A 45 3.14 5.80 -5.00
C VAL A 45 2.89 5.55 -6.48
N ILE A 46 3.45 4.47 -7.02
CA ILE A 46 3.30 4.06 -8.41
C ILE A 46 2.35 2.88 -8.54
N SER A 47 2.47 1.90 -7.66
CA SER A 47 1.63 0.70 -7.69
C SER A 47 1.54 0.00 -6.34
N VAL A 48 0.53 -0.84 -6.21
CA VAL A 48 0.28 -1.70 -5.05
C VAL A 48 0.12 -3.14 -5.54
N ASN A 49 0.79 -4.09 -4.94
CA ASN A 49 0.69 -5.50 -5.34
C ASN A 49 0.70 -6.45 -4.12
N PRO A 50 -0.32 -7.31 -3.91
CA PRO A 50 -1.58 -7.34 -4.67
C PRO A 50 -2.41 -6.06 -4.48
N HIS A 51 -3.17 -5.68 -5.50
CA HIS A 51 -4.03 -4.48 -5.49
C HIS A 51 -5.51 -4.80 -5.25
N PHE A 52 -5.82 -6.08 -4.96
CA PHE A 52 -7.14 -6.55 -4.56
C PHE A 52 -7.02 -7.52 -3.40
N GLY A 53 -8.02 -7.51 -2.51
CA GLY A 53 -8.15 -8.50 -1.46
C GLY A 53 -9.60 -8.64 -0.97
N PRO A 54 -9.92 -9.75 -0.27
CA PRO A 54 -11.25 -9.97 0.26
C PRO A 54 -11.55 -9.05 1.44
N VAL A 55 -12.82 -8.61 1.57
CA VAL A 55 -13.28 -7.74 2.69
C VAL A 55 -13.05 -8.37 4.07
N LYS A 56 -13.09 -9.69 4.16
CA LYS A 56 -12.90 -10.46 5.41
C LYS A 56 -11.67 -11.35 5.28
N SER A 57 -10.52 -10.76 4.99
CA SER A 57 -9.30 -11.56 4.96
C SER A 57 -9.05 -12.21 6.33
N PRO A 58 -9.05 -13.54 6.43
CA PRO A 58 -8.75 -14.23 7.68
C PRO A 58 -7.27 -14.16 8.03
N ASN A 59 -6.43 -13.93 7.06
CA ASN A 59 -4.97 -13.88 7.20
C ASN A 59 -4.54 -12.43 6.94
N ASN A 60 -3.72 -11.88 7.79
CA ASN A 60 -3.12 -10.57 7.59
C ASN A 60 -2.38 -10.54 6.23
N GLU A 61 -3.13 -10.29 5.16
CA GLU A 61 -2.55 -10.17 3.83
C GLU A 61 -1.62 -8.98 3.82
N VAL A 62 -0.43 -9.20 3.28
CA VAL A 62 0.58 -8.15 3.14
C VAL A 62 0.58 -7.70 1.69
N THR A 63 0.53 -6.40 1.49
CA THR A 63 0.71 -5.80 0.17
C THR A 63 2.02 -5.03 0.12
N THR A 64 2.64 -5.03 -1.05
CA THR A 64 3.84 -4.26 -1.35
C THR A 64 3.45 -3.03 -2.15
N ILE A 65 3.85 -1.88 -1.66
CA ILE A 65 3.67 -0.59 -2.30
C ILE A 65 4.98 -0.24 -2.98
N THR A 66 4.94 -0.07 -4.28
CA THR A 66 6.09 0.37 -5.09
C THR A 66 5.93 1.84 -5.44
N GLY A 67 7.00 2.57 -5.30
CA GLY A 67 7.00 4.00 -5.53
C GLY A 67 8.40 4.57 -5.72
N LYS A 68 8.59 5.81 -5.37
CA LYS A 68 9.89 6.49 -5.36
C LYS A 68 9.94 7.54 -4.25
N ASN A 69 11.16 7.91 -3.88
CA ASN A 69 11.45 8.91 -2.85
C ASN A 69 10.88 8.54 -1.47
N PHE A 70 10.81 7.24 -1.13
CA PHE A 70 10.44 6.80 0.21
C PHE A 70 11.59 7.01 1.18
N VAL A 71 11.90 8.28 1.43
CA VAL A 71 12.99 8.71 2.32
C VAL A 71 12.42 8.91 3.72
N CYS A 72 13.07 8.32 4.71
CA CYS A 72 12.68 8.49 6.10
C CYS A 72 13.43 9.68 6.73
N PRO A 73 12.74 10.59 7.44
CA PRO A 73 13.39 11.68 8.14
C PRO A 73 14.44 11.18 9.14
N ASN A 74 15.64 11.79 9.12
CA ASN A 74 16.74 11.44 10.03
C ASN A 74 17.13 9.94 10.02
N ALA A 75 16.91 9.25 8.91
CA ALA A 75 17.08 7.79 8.78
C ALA A 75 16.23 6.95 9.77
N ASP A 76 15.18 7.53 10.33
CA ASP A 76 14.22 6.85 11.19
C ASP A 76 12.93 6.53 10.42
N CYS A 77 12.74 5.26 10.09
CA CYS A 77 11.58 4.76 9.37
C CYS A 77 10.46 4.23 10.29
N SER A 78 10.53 4.48 11.58
CA SER A 78 9.53 3.98 12.54
C SER A 78 8.14 4.62 12.39
N ASN A 79 8.05 5.79 11.76
CA ASN A 79 6.82 6.54 11.57
C ASN A 79 6.14 6.31 10.22
N VAL A 80 6.61 5.37 9.42
CA VAL A 80 6.00 5.04 8.13
C VAL A 80 4.57 4.54 8.34
N LYS A 81 3.62 5.17 7.66
CA LYS A 81 2.19 4.83 7.72
C LYS A 81 1.62 4.71 6.32
N VAL A 82 0.64 3.83 6.20
CA VAL A 82 -0.16 3.67 4.99
C VAL A 82 -1.62 3.96 5.34
N ARG A 83 -2.28 4.76 4.51
CA ARG A 83 -3.70 5.08 4.63
C ARG A 83 -4.46 4.43 3.49
N PHE A 84 -5.53 3.74 3.84
CA PHE A 84 -6.54 3.24 2.90
C PHE A 84 -7.80 4.09 3.03
N GLY A 85 -8.14 4.87 2.01
CA GLY A 85 -9.28 5.76 2.01
C GLY A 85 -8.92 7.23 2.22
N ASP A 86 -9.95 8.05 2.37
CA ASP A 86 -9.84 9.49 2.52
C ASP A 86 -9.24 9.92 3.87
N PRO A 87 -8.71 11.16 3.98
CA PRO A 87 -8.10 11.65 5.22
C PRO A 87 -8.99 11.56 6.46
N ASP A 88 -10.30 11.82 6.30
CA ASP A 88 -11.23 11.93 7.41
C ASP A 88 -11.75 10.56 7.89
N PHE A 89 -11.86 9.57 6.99
CA PHE A 89 -12.46 8.27 7.27
C PHE A 89 -11.58 7.09 6.88
N GLY A 90 -10.35 7.34 6.50
CA GLY A 90 -9.39 6.33 6.09
C GLY A 90 -8.91 5.44 7.24
N ILE A 91 -8.49 4.25 6.88
CA ILE A 91 -7.88 3.30 7.82
C ILE A 91 -6.36 3.44 7.74
N TYR A 92 -5.75 3.73 8.87
CA TYR A 92 -4.31 3.91 9.00
C TYR A 92 -3.68 2.63 9.52
N VAL A 93 -2.69 2.12 8.80
CA VAL A 93 -1.91 0.95 9.20
C VAL A 93 -0.42 1.29 9.24
N PRO A 94 0.38 0.64 10.11
CA PRO A 94 1.82 0.80 10.10
C PRO A 94 2.39 0.25 8.78
N GLY A 95 3.31 1.00 8.18
CA GLY A 95 4.12 0.57 7.05
C GLY A 95 5.48 0.05 7.53
N THR A 96 6.01 -0.93 6.83
CA THR A 96 7.39 -1.38 6.99
C THR A 96 8.18 -0.90 5.79
N TRP A 97 9.11 -0.01 6.02
CA TRP A 97 10.03 0.48 5.00
C TRP A 97 11.03 -0.62 4.61
N ILE A 98 11.21 -0.84 3.35
CA ILE A 98 12.17 -1.81 2.80
C ILE A 98 13.34 -1.06 2.15
N ASP A 99 13.03 -0.14 1.26
CA ASP A 99 13.99 0.73 0.57
C ASP A 99 13.28 2.00 0.04
N GLU A 100 14.00 2.85 -0.68
CA GLU A 100 13.47 4.11 -1.24
C GLU A 100 12.35 3.91 -2.29
N GLN A 101 12.09 2.67 -2.69
CA GLN A 101 11.09 2.32 -3.70
C GLN A 101 10.02 1.37 -3.18
N HIS A 102 10.21 0.74 -2.01
CA HIS A 102 9.32 -0.30 -1.52
C HIS A 102 8.96 -0.12 -0.05
N ILE A 103 7.66 -0.18 0.21
CA ILE A 103 7.07 -0.25 1.55
C ILE A 103 6.10 -1.41 1.56
N THR A 104 6.05 -2.17 2.65
CA THR A 104 5.04 -3.21 2.85
C THR A 104 4.12 -2.83 3.99
N CYS A 105 2.86 -3.25 3.90
CA CYS A 105 1.91 -3.11 5.01
C CYS A 105 0.92 -4.26 5.03
N SER A 106 0.31 -4.48 6.20
CA SER A 106 -0.84 -5.38 6.30
C SER A 106 -2.08 -4.70 5.74
N VAL A 107 -2.82 -5.41 4.89
CA VAL A 107 -4.10 -4.94 4.38
C VAL A 107 -5.11 -4.87 5.53
N PRO A 108 -5.79 -3.74 5.75
CA PRO A 108 -6.76 -3.62 6.82
C PRO A 108 -8.01 -4.47 6.55
N LYS A 109 -8.69 -4.88 7.62
CA LYS A 109 -10.02 -5.49 7.49
C LYS A 109 -11.02 -4.44 7.06
N TYR A 110 -11.80 -4.77 6.04
CA TYR A 110 -12.87 -3.91 5.55
C TYR A 110 -14.21 -4.63 5.56
N THR A 111 -15.33 -3.92 5.57
CA THR A 111 -16.64 -4.52 5.84
C THR A 111 -17.52 -4.67 4.60
N LYS A 112 -17.20 -3.98 3.51
CA LYS A 112 -17.97 -3.95 2.27
C LYS A 112 -17.03 -3.94 1.06
N PRO A 113 -17.49 -4.43 -0.11
CA PRO A 113 -16.76 -4.23 -1.37
C PRO A 113 -16.61 -2.74 -1.65
N ASP A 114 -15.39 -2.31 -1.97
CA ASP A 114 -15.06 -0.91 -2.23
C ASP A 114 -13.71 -0.79 -2.93
N VAL A 115 -13.42 0.38 -3.48
CA VAL A 115 -12.10 0.71 -4.01
C VAL A 115 -11.59 1.95 -3.30
N LEU A 116 -10.53 1.80 -2.53
CA LEU A 116 -10.00 2.86 -1.68
C LEU A 116 -8.65 3.36 -2.21
N PRO A 117 -8.38 4.68 -2.19
CA PRO A 117 -7.05 5.21 -2.43
C PRO A 117 -6.07 4.67 -1.38
N VAL A 118 -4.83 4.41 -1.81
CA VAL A 118 -3.73 3.99 -0.96
C VAL A 118 -2.66 5.05 -0.98
N GLU A 119 -2.43 5.64 0.18
CA GLU A 119 -1.50 6.74 0.35
C GLU A 119 -0.47 6.41 1.41
N VAL A 120 0.75 6.87 1.21
CA VAL A 120 1.90 6.59 2.08
C VAL A 120 2.39 7.88 2.72
N SER A 121 2.78 7.78 3.97
CA SER A 121 3.53 8.81 4.67
C SER A 121 4.82 8.20 5.24
N THR A 122 5.96 8.85 5.01
CA THR A 122 7.26 8.42 5.54
C THR A 122 7.60 9.09 6.87
N ASP A 123 6.90 10.16 7.22
CA ASP A 123 7.07 10.95 8.46
C ASP A 123 5.88 10.82 9.43
N GLY A 124 4.77 10.21 8.97
CA GLY A 124 3.54 10.05 9.72
C GLY A 124 2.59 11.25 9.66
N HIS A 125 2.92 12.29 8.88
CA HIS A 125 2.15 13.54 8.76
C HIS A 125 1.70 13.83 7.34
N ASP A 126 2.62 13.90 6.39
CA ASP A 126 2.34 14.22 5.01
C ASP A 126 2.13 12.95 4.18
N TYR A 127 0.95 12.82 3.56
CA TYR A 127 0.57 11.65 2.76
C TYR A 127 0.67 11.98 1.27
N THR A 128 1.06 10.98 0.50
CA THR A 128 0.99 11.03 -0.96
C THR A 128 -0.44 11.27 -1.44
N ASN A 129 -0.62 11.63 -2.71
CA ASN A 129 -1.92 11.76 -3.35
C ASN A 129 -1.78 11.43 -4.84
N ASN A 130 -1.46 10.17 -5.13
CA ASN A 130 -1.12 9.73 -6.50
C ASN A 130 -2.25 8.98 -7.19
N GLY A 131 -3.39 8.77 -6.52
CA GLY A 131 -4.56 8.12 -7.08
C GLY A 131 -4.43 6.60 -7.28
N VAL A 132 -3.43 5.97 -6.67
CA VAL A 132 -3.32 4.51 -6.67
C VAL A 132 -4.33 3.94 -5.70
N THR A 133 -4.97 2.83 -6.07
CA THR A 133 -6.09 2.28 -5.32
C THR A 133 -5.90 0.82 -4.95
N TYR A 134 -6.60 0.38 -3.91
CA TYR A 134 -6.76 -1.01 -3.50
C TYR A 134 -8.23 -1.39 -3.50
N GLY A 135 -8.57 -2.53 -4.15
CA GLY A 135 -9.94 -3.03 -4.26
C GLY A 135 -10.25 -4.09 -3.20
N PHE A 136 -11.33 -3.88 -2.45
CA PHE A 136 -11.90 -4.89 -1.55
C PHE A 136 -13.07 -5.58 -2.23
N PHE A 137 -13.06 -6.89 -2.29
CA PHE A 137 -14.12 -7.68 -2.89
C PHE A 137 -14.75 -8.66 -1.91
N ASP A 138 -16.00 -9.05 -2.17
CA ASP A 138 -16.72 -10.09 -1.43
C ASP A 138 -17.24 -11.08 -2.46
N ALA A 139 -16.51 -12.20 -2.65
CA ALA A 139 -16.81 -13.19 -3.66
C ALA A 139 -17.48 -14.41 -3.04
N TYR A 140 -18.58 -14.84 -3.64
CA TYR A 140 -19.33 -16.02 -3.26
C TYR A 140 -19.47 -16.99 -4.42
N LEU A 141 -19.05 -18.21 -4.22
CA LEU A 141 -19.31 -19.31 -5.13
C LEU A 141 -20.70 -19.90 -4.81
N LEU A 142 -21.60 -19.89 -5.80
CA LEU A 142 -22.94 -20.44 -5.67
C LEU A 142 -23.04 -21.83 -6.21
N ASP A 143 -22.44 -22.12 -7.37
CA ASP A 143 -22.51 -23.39 -8.04
C ASP A 143 -21.26 -23.70 -8.86
N VAL A 144 -21.09 -25.01 -9.11
CA VAL A 144 -20.01 -25.56 -9.93
C VAL A 144 -20.58 -26.60 -10.87
N GLU A 145 -20.40 -26.45 -12.16
CA GLU A 145 -20.83 -27.40 -13.19
C GLU A 145 -19.67 -27.83 -14.10
N PRO A 146 -19.58 -29.12 -14.48
CA PRO A 146 -20.38 -30.25 -13.97
C PRO A 146 -19.94 -30.68 -12.56
N ARG A 147 -20.86 -31.23 -11.78
CA ARG A 147 -20.57 -31.79 -10.43
C ARG A 147 -19.92 -33.18 -10.48
N LEU A 148 -19.95 -33.84 -11.62
CA LEU A 148 -19.31 -35.11 -11.86
C LEU A 148 -18.26 -34.98 -12.95
N ILE A 149 -17.01 -35.27 -12.60
CA ILE A 149 -15.88 -35.10 -13.48
C ILE A 149 -15.07 -36.37 -13.64
N SER A 150 -14.35 -36.50 -14.74
CA SER A 150 -13.47 -37.63 -15.00
C SER A 150 -12.32 -37.71 -14.00
N ARG A 151 -11.99 -38.90 -13.55
CA ARG A 151 -10.80 -39.17 -12.72
C ARG A 151 -9.48 -38.85 -13.44
N LEU A 152 -9.53 -38.80 -14.77
CA LEU A 152 -8.34 -38.43 -15.60
C LEU A 152 -8.05 -36.93 -15.63
N GLY A 153 -8.96 -36.11 -15.08
CA GLY A 153 -8.84 -34.66 -15.15
C GLY A 153 -9.21 -34.06 -16.50
N GLY A 154 -8.92 -32.80 -16.71
CA GLY A 154 -9.11 -32.09 -17.97
C GLY A 154 -10.57 -31.71 -18.30
N THR A 155 -11.51 -31.90 -17.37
CA THR A 155 -12.87 -31.47 -17.57
C THR A 155 -13.00 -29.98 -17.30
N PRO A 156 -13.50 -29.17 -18.24
CA PRO A 156 -13.75 -27.74 -17.98
C PRO A 156 -14.88 -27.62 -16.96
N LEU A 157 -14.68 -26.65 -16.04
CA LEU A 157 -15.65 -26.33 -14.99
C LEU A 157 -16.15 -24.91 -15.17
N VAL A 158 -17.46 -24.73 -15.00
CA VAL A 158 -18.09 -23.41 -14.90
C VAL A 158 -18.36 -23.14 -13.41
N LEU A 159 -17.81 -22.05 -12.92
CA LEU A 159 -18.02 -21.55 -11.57
C LEU A 159 -19.01 -20.40 -11.63
N SER A 160 -20.15 -20.52 -10.97
CA SER A 160 -21.18 -19.48 -10.92
C SER A 160 -21.23 -18.86 -9.53
N GLY A 161 -21.28 -17.53 -9.45
CA GLY A 161 -21.26 -16.81 -8.18
C GLY A 161 -21.38 -15.32 -8.34
N PHE A 162 -21.08 -14.61 -7.27
CA PHE A 162 -21.08 -13.14 -7.24
C PHE A 162 -19.74 -12.60 -6.77
N GLY A 163 -19.44 -11.36 -7.15
CA GLY A 163 -18.29 -10.63 -6.66
C GLY A 163 -16.95 -11.11 -7.22
N PHE A 164 -16.96 -11.88 -8.31
CA PHE A 164 -15.73 -12.23 -9.01
C PHE A 164 -15.13 -10.95 -9.64
N VAL A 165 -13.90 -10.65 -9.31
CA VAL A 165 -13.14 -9.56 -9.90
C VAL A 165 -12.15 -10.11 -10.92
N ASN A 166 -12.03 -9.41 -12.04
CA ASN A 166 -10.97 -9.70 -13.00
C ASN A 166 -9.68 -9.02 -12.51
N ALA A 167 -8.83 -9.78 -11.84
CA ALA A 167 -7.56 -9.30 -11.31
C ALA A 167 -6.43 -9.28 -12.36
N GLY A 168 -6.72 -9.71 -13.58
CA GLY A 168 -5.75 -9.84 -14.65
C GLY A 168 -5.46 -11.30 -15.02
N GLU A 169 -4.72 -11.47 -16.11
CA GLU A 169 -4.38 -12.79 -16.64
C GLU A 169 -3.46 -13.56 -15.67
N GLY A 170 -3.87 -14.76 -15.26
CA GLY A 170 -3.14 -15.62 -14.33
C GLY A 170 -3.28 -15.30 -12.84
N GLU A 171 -3.96 -14.22 -12.46
CA GLU A 171 -4.18 -13.85 -11.05
C GLU A 171 -5.35 -14.64 -10.42
N THR A 172 -6.39 -14.99 -11.19
CA THR A 172 -7.51 -15.77 -10.70
C THR A 172 -7.14 -17.26 -10.65
N LYS A 173 -7.18 -17.84 -9.45
CA LYS A 173 -6.80 -19.24 -9.20
C LYS A 173 -7.91 -20.00 -8.49
N VAL A 174 -8.10 -21.25 -8.85
CA VAL A 174 -9.05 -22.17 -8.21
C VAL A 174 -8.26 -23.27 -7.50
N LYS A 175 -8.51 -23.43 -6.20
CA LYS A 175 -7.89 -24.50 -5.39
C LYS A 175 -8.89 -25.60 -5.13
N PHE A 176 -8.53 -26.85 -5.45
CA PHE A 176 -9.28 -28.03 -5.09
C PHE A 176 -8.67 -28.66 -3.83
N SER A 177 -9.48 -28.93 -2.81
CA SER A 177 -9.01 -29.58 -1.58
C SER A 177 -9.94 -30.77 -1.24
N SER A 178 -9.39 -31.91 -0.82
CA SER A 178 -10.16 -33.02 -0.30
C SER A 178 -10.28 -32.92 1.22
N LYS A 179 -11.49 -33.07 1.76
CA LYS A 179 -11.66 -33.27 3.20
C LYS A 179 -11.07 -34.64 3.58
N GLY A 180 -9.81 -34.66 3.99
CA GLY A 180 -9.27 -35.85 4.66
C GLY A 180 -7.88 -36.35 4.30
N LYS A 181 -7.29 -36.06 3.16
CA LYS A 181 -5.90 -36.41 2.83
C LYS A 181 -5.36 -35.60 1.67
N GLY A 182 -4.45 -34.70 2.00
CA GLY A 182 -3.56 -34.04 1.05
C GLY A 182 -4.21 -32.96 0.18
N GLU A 183 -3.51 -31.85 0.03
CA GLU A 183 -3.83 -30.83 -0.96
C GLU A 183 -3.55 -31.38 -2.36
N LEU A 184 -4.56 -31.40 -3.22
CA LEU A 184 -4.38 -31.63 -4.64
C LEU A 184 -4.06 -30.26 -5.28
N ASN A 185 -2.81 -29.99 -5.51
CA ASN A 185 -2.41 -28.87 -6.36
C ASN A 185 -2.76 -29.22 -7.81
N CYS A 186 -3.89 -28.76 -8.27
CA CYS A 186 -4.16 -28.71 -9.71
C CYS A 186 -3.32 -27.56 -10.26
N GLY A 187 -2.41 -27.88 -11.17
CA GLY A 187 -1.50 -26.92 -11.79
C GLY A 187 -2.25 -25.72 -12.37
N THR A 188 -1.52 -24.65 -12.50
CA THR A 188 -1.90 -23.37 -13.10
C THR A 188 -2.41 -23.59 -14.53
N THR A 189 -3.71 -23.81 -14.69
CA THR A 189 -4.39 -23.68 -15.98
C THR A 189 -5.03 -22.29 -15.99
N PRO A 190 -4.75 -21.43 -16.99
CA PRO A 190 -5.40 -20.14 -17.08
C PRO A 190 -6.91 -20.34 -17.17
N CYS A 191 -7.66 -19.60 -16.34
CA CYS A 191 -9.10 -19.51 -16.50
C CYS A 191 -9.38 -18.78 -17.81
N VAL A 192 -9.91 -19.51 -18.81
CA VAL A 192 -10.39 -18.89 -20.07
C VAL A 192 -11.81 -18.43 -19.78
N ASN A 193 -12.07 -17.14 -20.03
CA ASN A 193 -13.42 -16.54 -19.96
C ASN A 193 -14.32 -17.10 -21.10
#